data_7cb7e8ccf0fba53acdddbce0e98e6251
#
_entry.id   7cb7e8ccf0fba53acdddbce0e98e6251
#
_cell.length_a   1.000
_cell.length_b   1.000
_cell.length_c   1.000
_cell.angle_alpha   90.00
_cell.angle_beta   90.00
_cell.angle_gamma   90.00
#
_symmetry.space_group_name_H-M   'P 1'
#
loop_
_entity.id
_entity.type
_entity.pdbx_description
1 polymer ?
#
loop_
_entity_poly.entity_id
_entity_poly.type
_entity_poly.pdbx_seq_one_letter_code
_entity_poly.pdbx_strand_id
1 'polypeptide(L)'
;MARAMFRLGEFNSVSKGGKEPLRSDRSFLSRSLGWLIGGVWVVCQIVLIAWGTLAIYYSNLPWPALRLTLAAAFAAFAVWACWVSPRRGTSAVFLGLFFVVVVWWILIPPSHDRPWRPEVAVMPRAIIDGDRVRITG
;
A
#
# COMPACT_ATOMS: atom_id res chain seq x y z
N MET A 1 64.15 53.36 8.52
CA MET A 1 62.86 53.18 7.77
C MET A 1 62.46 51.71 7.72
N ALA A 2 62.10 51.07 8.82
CA ALA A 2 61.67 49.65 8.82
C ALA A 2 60.87 49.32 10.11
N ARG A 3 59.78 50.00 10.36
CA ARG A 3 58.92 49.72 11.55
C ARG A 3 57.44 50.03 11.36
N ALA A 4 56.96 50.03 10.11
CA ALA A 4 55.54 50.35 9.83
C ALA A 4 54.76 49.24 9.06
N MET A 5 55.33 48.06 8.93
CA MET A 5 54.69 46.97 8.09
C MET A 5 54.19 45.77 8.87
N PHE A 6 54.09 45.79 10.18
CA PHE A 6 53.75 44.61 11.01
C PHE A 6 52.39 44.69 11.73
N ARG A 7 51.51 45.60 11.34
CA ARG A 7 50.26 45.83 12.10
C ARG A 7 48.97 45.74 11.26
N LEU A 8 49.00 45.16 10.07
CA LEU A 8 47.80 44.98 9.23
C LEU A 8 47.33 43.53 9.08
N GLY A 9 48.01 42.56 9.73
CA GLY A 9 47.67 41.13 9.64
C GLY A 9 46.71 40.59 10.71
N GLU A 10 46.40 41.35 11.75
CA GLU A 10 45.70 40.80 12.92
C GLU A 10 44.20 41.13 13.02
N PHE A 11 43.66 41.86 12.07
CA PHE A 11 42.24 42.29 12.15
C PHE A 11 41.27 41.40 11.32
N ASN A 12 41.75 40.32 10.70
CA ASN A 12 40.90 39.52 9.83
C ASN A 12 40.57 38.11 10.35
N SER A 13 40.86 37.80 11.62
CA SER A 13 40.63 36.48 12.21
C SER A 13 39.42 36.37 13.16
N VAL A 14 38.66 37.43 13.41
CA VAL A 14 37.58 37.45 14.42
C VAL A 14 36.17 37.29 13.83
N SER A 15 36.00 37.15 12.53
CA SER A 15 34.67 37.06 11.91
C SER A 15 34.29 35.67 11.32
N LYS A 16 34.87 34.57 11.81
CA LYS A 16 34.51 33.24 11.37
C LYS A 16 33.86 32.32 12.42
N GLY A 17 33.40 32.89 13.52
CA GLY A 17 32.79 32.14 14.62
C GLY A 17 31.33 32.49 14.83
N GLY A 18 30.40 32.02 13.97
CA GLY A 18 29.02 32.26 14.31
C GLY A 18 27.95 31.94 13.29
N LYS A 19 28.07 30.87 12.48
CA LYS A 19 26.94 30.39 11.68
C LYS A 19 27.00 28.88 11.45
N GLU A 20 27.00 28.07 12.49
CA GLU A 20 26.78 26.62 12.36
C GLU A 20 26.04 26.01 13.55
N PRO A 21 24.76 26.30 13.76
CA PRO A 21 23.90 25.25 14.34
C PRO A 21 22.71 24.81 13.49
N LEU A 22 22.40 25.48 12.36
CA LEU A 22 21.16 25.17 11.63
C LEU A 22 21.29 24.15 10.50
N ARG A 23 22.50 23.71 10.17
CA ARG A 23 22.75 22.76 9.08
C ARG A 23 22.59 21.29 9.52
N SER A 24 22.81 21.01 10.80
CA SER A 24 22.69 19.66 11.38
C SER A 24 21.24 19.19 11.47
N ASP A 25 20.30 20.07 11.85
CA ASP A 25 18.89 19.70 12.01
C ASP A 25 18.18 19.37 10.69
N ARG A 26 18.53 20.08 9.63
CA ARG A 26 17.95 19.80 8.30
C ARG A 26 18.37 18.45 7.74
N SER A 27 19.58 18.01 8.00
CA SER A 27 20.08 16.72 7.53
C SER A 27 19.46 15.55 8.32
N PHE A 28 19.20 15.75 9.61
CA PHE A 28 18.55 14.76 10.46
C PHE A 28 17.07 14.62 10.08
N LEU A 29 16.35 15.72 9.92
CA LEU A 29 14.95 15.74 9.51
C LEU A 29 14.74 15.14 8.11
N SER A 30 15.63 15.40 7.16
CA SER A 30 15.54 14.82 5.82
C SER A 30 15.79 13.30 5.81
N ARG A 31 16.68 12.80 6.67
CA ARG A 31 16.91 11.37 6.84
C ARG A 31 15.72 10.68 7.48
N SER A 32 15.19 11.22 8.59
CA SER A 32 14.02 10.62 9.26
C SER A 32 12.78 10.64 8.36
N LEU A 33 12.55 11.71 7.61
CA LEU A 33 11.47 11.78 6.62
C LEU A 33 11.65 10.74 5.50
N GLY A 34 12.88 10.54 5.01
CA GLY A 34 13.19 9.48 4.02
C GLY A 34 12.88 8.08 4.53
N TRP A 35 13.21 7.77 5.80
CA TRP A 35 12.88 6.49 6.42
C TRP A 35 11.37 6.30 6.62
N LEU A 36 10.65 7.35 6.99
CA LEU A 36 9.19 7.31 7.12
C LEU A 36 8.52 7.06 5.76
N ILE A 37 8.91 7.78 4.73
CA ILE A 37 8.37 7.59 3.37
C ILE A 37 8.69 6.18 2.86
N GLY A 38 9.92 5.69 3.07
CA GLY A 38 10.30 4.32 2.72
C GLY A 38 9.48 3.26 3.46
N GLY A 39 9.26 3.46 4.78
CA GLY A 39 8.43 2.58 5.59
C GLY A 39 6.98 2.54 5.12
N VAL A 40 6.36 3.69 4.89
CA VAL A 40 5.01 3.78 4.35
C VAL A 40 4.90 3.08 2.99
N TRP A 41 5.88 3.28 2.11
CA TRP A 41 5.93 2.61 0.81
C TRP A 41 5.93 1.08 0.92
N VAL A 42 6.76 0.53 1.81
CA VAL A 42 6.82 -0.92 2.07
C VAL A 42 5.49 -1.44 2.62
N VAL A 43 4.89 -0.73 3.58
CA VAL A 43 3.58 -1.11 4.13
C VAL A 43 2.51 -1.12 3.04
N CYS A 44 2.45 -0.09 2.19
CA CYS A 44 1.52 -0.05 1.06
C CYS A 44 1.71 -1.25 0.12
N GLN A 45 2.95 -1.62 -0.20
CA GLN A 45 3.22 -2.81 -1.03
C GLN A 45 2.71 -4.10 -0.38
N ILE A 46 2.96 -4.29 0.92
CA ILE A 46 2.49 -5.47 1.65
C ILE A 46 0.95 -5.54 1.62
N VAL A 47 0.27 -4.42 1.86
CA VAL A 47 -1.20 -4.36 1.84
C VAL A 47 -1.74 -4.70 0.44
N LEU A 48 -1.15 -4.16 -0.62
CA LEU A 48 -1.57 -4.45 -2.01
C LEU A 48 -1.36 -5.93 -2.35
N ILE A 49 -0.22 -6.53 -1.97
CA ILE A 49 0.07 -7.94 -2.21
C ILE A 49 -0.92 -8.82 -1.44
N ALA A 50 -1.13 -8.55 -0.16
CA ALA A 50 -2.07 -9.29 0.68
C ALA A 50 -3.50 -9.21 0.13
N TRP A 51 -3.97 -8.02 -0.23
CA TRP A 51 -5.30 -7.82 -0.78
C TRP A 51 -5.48 -8.54 -2.12
N GLY A 52 -4.54 -8.41 -3.06
CA GLY A 52 -4.61 -9.09 -4.36
C GLY A 52 -4.58 -10.60 -4.21
N THR A 53 -3.75 -11.13 -3.32
CA THR A 53 -3.68 -12.58 -3.02
C THR A 53 -5.00 -13.09 -2.46
N LEU A 54 -5.59 -12.37 -1.50
CA LEU A 54 -6.89 -12.71 -0.91
C LEU A 54 -8.02 -12.60 -1.94
N ALA A 55 -8.01 -11.56 -2.79
CA ALA A 55 -9.00 -11.39 -3.85
C ALA A 55 -9.00 -12.58 -4.82
N ILE A 56 -7.83 -13.08 -5.20
CA ILE A 56 -7.71 -14.28 -6.04
C ILE A 56 -8.18 -15.53 -5.28
N TYR A 57 -7.77 -15.69 -4.03
CA TYR A 57 -8.12 -16.86 -3.23
C TYR A 57 -9.63 -16.97 -2.97
N TYR A 58 -10.29 -15.85 -2.67
CA TYR A 58 -11.75 -15.80 -2.45
C TYR A 58 -12.55 -15.57 -3.72
N SER A 59 -11.90 -15.64 -4.88
CA SER A 59 -12.60 -15.54 -6.16
C SER A 59 -13.55 -16.74 -6.39
N ASN A 60 -14.55 -16.53 -7.24
CA ASN A 60 -15.59 -17.53 -7.52
C ASN A 60 -15.13 -18.62 -8.50
N LEU A 61 -13.83 -18.97 -8.53
CA LEU A 61 -13.34 -20.07 -9.36
C LEU A 61 -13.81 -21.42 -8.79
N PRO A 62 -14.25 -22.36 -9.65
CA PRO A 62 -14.84 -23.63 -9.22
C PRO A 62 -13.82 -24.58 -8.57
N TRP A 63 -12.54 -24.45 -8.89
CA TRP A 63 -11.49 -25.38 -8.46
C TRP A 63 -10.62 -24.78 -7.35
N PRO A 64 -10.64 -25.35 -6.12
CA PRO A 64 -9.87 -24.81 -4.99
C PRO A 64 -8.35 -24.87 -5.21
N ALA A 65 -7.86 -25.89 -5.90
CA ALA A 65 -6.45 -26.01 -6.26
C ALA A 65 -6.01 -24.87 -7.18
N LEU A 66 -6.85 -24.49 -8.17
CA LEU A 66 -6.55 -23.39 -9.09
C LEU A 66 -6.49 -22.03 -8.35
N ARG A 67 -7.39 -21.80 -7.40
CA ARG A 67 -7.38 -20.58 -6.58
C ARG A 67 -6.09 -20.46 -5.79
N LEU A 68 -5.68 -21.56 -5.15
CA LEU A 68 -4.47 -21.59 -4.36
C LEU A 68 -3.21 -21.37 -5.22
N THR A 69 -3.11 -22.04 -6.36
CA THR A 69 -1.94 -21.90 -7.25
C THR A 69 -1.84 -20.50 -7.85
N LEU A 70 -2.95 -19.89 -8.27
CA LEU A 70 -2.97 -18.53 -8.79
C LEU A 70 -2.62 -17.51 -7.71
N ALA A 71 -3.18 -17.64 -6.50
CA ALA A 71 -2.88 -16.76 -5.38
C ALA A 71 -1.39 -16.87 -4.98
N ALA A 72 -0.85 -18.09 -4.91
CA ALA A 72 0.56 -18.32 -4.60
C ALA A 72 1.48 -17.77 -5.70
N ALA A 73 1.15 -17.98 -6.97
CA ALA A 73 1.91 -17.44 -8.11
C ALA A 73 1.92 -15.90 -8.12
N PHE A 74 0.76 -15.28 -7.86
CA PHE A 74 0.65 -13.83 -7.75
C PHE A 74 1.50 -13.29 -6.59
N ALA A 75 1.41 -13.89 -5.40
CA ALA A 75 2.19 -13.47 -4.24
C ALA A 75 3.70 -13.63 -4.49
N ALA A 76 4.13 -14.75 -5.04
CA ALA A 76 5.53 -15.00 -5.37
C ALA A 76 6.08 -14.00 -6.39
N PHE A 77 5.30 -13.75 -7.46
CA PHE A 77 5.66 -12.74 -8.46
C PHE A 77 5.74 -11.33 -7.87
N ALA A 78 4.76 -10.95 -7.04
CA ALA A 78 4.71 -9.64 -6.40
C ALA A 78 5.92 -9.40 -5.47
N VAL A 79 6.25 -10.40 -4.65
CA VAL A 79 7.43 -10.36 -3.78
C VAL A 79 8.72 -10.23 -4.61
N TRP A 80 8.84 -11.04 -5.66
CA TRP A 80 10.00 -10.96 -6.55
C TRP A 80 10.11 -9.60 -7.25
N ALA A 81 8.99 -9.07 -7.78
CA ALA A 81 8.94 -7.80 -8.47
C ALA A 81 9.27 -6.61 -7.57
N CYS A 82 8.81 -6.62 -6.32
CA CYS A 82 8.99 -5.50 -5.40
C CYS A 82 10.35 -5.50 -4.71
N TRP A 83 10.90 -6.69 -4.37
CA TRP A 83 12.10 -6.79 -3.52
C TRP A 83 13.32 -7.38 -4.18
N VAL A 84 13.16 -8.32 -5.14
CA VAL A 84 14.31 -8.97 -5.80
C VAL A 84 14.72 -8.19 -7.05
N SER A 85 13.77 -7.67 -7.80
CA SER A 85 14.05 -6.93 -9.05
C SER A 85 13.34 -5.58 -9.09
N PRO A 86 13.71 -4.61 -8.22
CA PRO A 86 13.02 -3.32 -8.10
C PRO A 86 13.34 -2.38 -9.29
N ARG A 87 13.17 -2.86 -10.50
CA ARG A 87 13.30 -2.05 -11.72
C ARG A 87 11.97 -1.35 -12.00
N ARG A 88 12.03 -0.14 -12.54
CA ARG A 88 10.82 0.64 -12.88
C ARG A 88 9.85 -0.14 -13.79
N GLY A 89 10.37 -0.93 -14.73
CA GLY A 89 9.56 -1.79 -15.59
C GLY A 89 8.84 -2.90 -14.82
N THR A 90 9.51 -3.58 -13.89
CA THR A 90 8.95 -4.68 -13.10
C THR A 90 7.84 -4.19 -12.18
N SER A 91 8.02 -3.03 -11.56
CA SER A 91 6.99 -2.39 -10.73
C SER A 91 5.77 -1.99 -11.54
N ALA A 92 5.94 -1.50 -12.77
CA ALA A 92 4.84 -1.17 -13.66
C ALA A 92 4.04 -2.42 -14.08
N VAL A 93 4.73 -3.54 -14.36
CA VAL A 93 4.07 -4.82 -14.66
C VAL A 93 3.29 -5.33 -13.45
N PHE A 94 3.84 -5.22 -12.23
CA PHE A 94 3.11 -5.58 -11.01
C PHE A 94 1.84 -4.75 -10.84
N LEU A 95 1.92 -3.42 -11.00
CA LEU A 95 0.76 -2.55 -10.89
C LEU A 95 -0.27 -2.84 -11.98
N GLY A 96 0.15 -3.13 -13.20
CA GLY A 96 -0.74 -3.53 -14.29
C GLY A 96 -1.47 -4.83 -13.97
N LEU A 97 -0.75 -5.85 -13.49
CA LEU A 97 -1.33 -7.13 -13.08
C LEU A 97 -2.30 -6.96 -11.90
N PHE A 98 -1.92 -6.16 -10.90
CA PHE A 98 -2.80 -5.82 -9.79
C PHE A 98 -4.09 -5.14 -10.27
N PHE A 99 -3.99 -4.20 -11.19
CA PHE A 99 -5.15 -3.53 -11.78
C PHE A 99 -6.07 -4.52 -12.51
N VAL A 100 -5.51 -5.48 -13.25
CA VAL A 100 -6.29 -6.55 -13.90
C VAL A 100 -7.04 -7.37 -12.86
N VAL A 101 -6.41 -7.72 -11.73
CA VAL A 101 -7.07 -8.45 -10.63
C VAL A 101 -8.22 -7.63 -10.05
N VAL A 102 -8.05 -6.33 -9.84
CA VAL A 102 -9.09 -5.42 -9.33
C VAL A 102 -10.26 -5.35 -10.30
N VAL A 103 -10.01 -5.11 -11.58
CA VAL A 103 -11.05 -5.04 -12.61
C VAL A 103 -11.81 -6.37 -12.70
N TRP A 104 -11.08 -7.48 -12.72
CA TRP A 104 -11.70 -8.79 -12.72
C TRP A 104 -12.60 -9.02 -11.49
N TRP A 105 -12.13 -8.60 -10.31
CA TRP A 105 -12.91 -8.73 -9.07
C TRP A 105 -14.19 -7.90 -9.09
N ILE A 106 -14.16 -6.69 -9.64
CA ILE A 106 -15.31 -5.81 -9.79
C ILE A 106 -16.32 -6.40 -10.83
N LEU A 107 -15.82 -7.06 -11.86
CA LEU A 107 -16.64 -7.66 -12.91
C LEU A 107 -17.30 -8.99 -12.49
N ILE A 108 -16.96 -9.56 -11.31
CA ILE A 108 -17.65 -10.75 -10.82
C ILE A 108 -19.10 -10.38 -10.48
N PRO A 109 -20.12 -10.88 -11.20
CA PRO A 109 -21.49 -10.57 -10.87
C PRO A 109 -21.87 -11.15 -9.52
N PRO A 110 -22.66 -10.44 -8.70
CA PRO A 110 -23.18 -10.97 -7.46
C PRO A 110 -24.04 -12.20 -7.78
N SER A 111 -23.53 -13.40 -7.48
CA SER A 111 -24.30 -14.63 -7.71
C SER A 111 -25.34 -14.79 -6.60
N HIS A 112 -26.61 -14.69 -6.98
CA HIS A 112 -27.73 -15.04 -6.10
C HIS A 112 -27.90 -16.57 -5.96
N ASP A 113 -27.25 -17.37 -6.81
CA ASP A 113 -27.31 -18.83 -6.86
C ASP A 113 -26.33 -19.52 -5.90
N ARG A 114 -26.06 -18.94 -4.74
CA ARG A 114 -25.33 -19.65 -3.69
C ARG A 114 -26.30 -20.60 -2.98
N PRO A 115 -25.86 -21.84 -2.66
CA PRO A 115 -26.63 -22.71 -1.78
C PRO A 115 -26.66 -22.07 -0.39
N TRP A 116 -27.61 -21.17 -0.20
CA TRP A 116 -27.86 -20.57 1.12
C TRP A 116 -28.33 -21.69 2.05
N ARG A 117 -27.92 -21.60 3.33
CA ARG A 117 -28.50 -22.49 4.33
C ARG A 117 -30.03 -22.36 4.28
N PRO A 118 -30.79 -23.47 4.39
CA PRO A 118 -32.24 -23.45 4.26
C PRO A 118 -32.92 -22.40 5.13
N GLU A 119 -32.31 -22.08 6.28
CA GLU A 119 -32.80 -21.10 7.25
C GLU A 119 -32.76 -19.64 6.75
N VAL A 120 -31.94 -19.35 5.73
CA VAL A 120 -31.72 -17.98 5.16
C VAL A 120 -32.14 -17.92 3.69
N ALA A 121 -32.48 -19.05 3.07
CA ALA A 121 -32.85 -19.13 1.66
C ALA A 121 -34.23 -18.52 1.40
N VAL A 122 -35.11 -18.49 2.38
CA VAL A 122 -36.45 -17.90 2.28
C VAL A 122 -36.44 -16.56 2.98
N MET A 123 -36.54 -15.49 2.19
CA MET A 123 -36.75 -14.17 2.79
C MET A 123 -38.10 -14.11 3.50
N PRO A 124 -38.14 -13.71 4.78
CA PRO A 124 -39.41 -13.52 5.46
C PRO A 124 -40.25 -12.49 4.71
N ARG A 125 -41.46 -12.87 4.34
CA ARG A 125 -42.41 -11.99 3.64
C ARG A 125 -43.33 -11.40 4.66
N ALA A 126 -43.28 -10.09 4.81
CA ALA A 126 -44.24 -9.36 5.64
C ALA A 126 -45.48 -9.00 4.80
N ILE A 127 -46.64 -9.52 5.20
CA ILE A 127 -47.95 -9.12 4.65
C ILE A 127 -48.58 -8.16 5.64
N ILE A 128 -48.82 -6.94 5.18
CA ILE A 128 -49.48 -5.89 5.97
C ILE A 128 -50.96 -5.92 5.60
N ASP A 129 -51.81 -6.27 6.58
CA ASP A 129 -53.25 -6.31 6.42
C ASP A 129 -53.85 -5.36 7.47
N GLY A 130 -54.10 -4.11 7.05
CA GLY A 130 -54.54 -3.02 7.91
C GLY A 130 -53.54 -2.70 9.03
N ASP A 131 -53.92 -2.91 10.29
CA ASP A 131 -53.07 -2.71 11.47
C ASP A 131 -52.32 -3.97 11.94
N ARG A 132 -52.37 -5.05 11.18
CA ARG A 132 -51.75 -6.33 11.50
C ARG A 132 -50.65 -6.66 10.50
N VAL A 133 -49.45 -6.95 11.03
CA VAL A 133 -48.29 -7.45 10.24
C VAL A 133 -48.14 -8.95 10.47
N ARG A 134 -48.32 -9.77 9.44
CA ARG A 134 -48.06 -11.18 9.50
C ARG A 134 -46.73 -11.47 8.80
N ILE A 135 -45.78 -12.01 9.51
CA ILE A 135 -44.50 -12.43 8.99
C ILE A 135 -44.58 -13.93 8.72
N THR A 136 -44.39 -14.34 7.47
CA THR A 136 -44.32 -15.74 7.04
C THR A 136 -42.90 -15.98 6.48
N GLY A 137 -42.18 -16.90 7.06
CA GLY A 137 -40.86 -17.37 6.63
C GLY A 137 -40.72 -18.86 6.93
#